data_e0ade3c25f66848477f37f10f1784553
#
_entry.id   e0ade3c25f66848477f37f10f1784553
#
_cell.length_a   1.000
_cell.length_b   1.000
_cell.length_c   1.000
_cell.angle_alpha   90.00
_cell.angle_beta   90.00
_cell.angle_gamma   90.00
#
_symmetry.space_group_name_H-M   'P 1'
#
loop_
_entity.id
_entity.type
_entity.pdbx_description
1 polymer ?
#
loop_
_entity_poly.entity_id
_entity_poly.type
_entity_poly.pdbx_seq_one_letter_code
_entity_poly.pdbx_strand_id
1 'polypeptide(L)'
;MNSKTSKKKNQAATANIFERQEMIAKTEEIKSNLKASTWRELETAGKFDKNKKLSFISDNMLILGCDVGSETHYIRAIDSRGRELSRKAFPFSNSAEGFESAKNWALELAAANGKDQIVMGLEPTGHYWFCLATWMVSSGISVVQVNPYAVKQTKEIEDNSQNKDDRKDPKVIAKLVFDGRYFYAYRPKGIYAELRVGFTRRCEIMEHLVEAKNRISRWFNIYFPEYLKVYKKVDAITGMKILRQAPLPKDIVTLGVDGVNQIWRDAKQRGAGKKRAMTLVTAAQSSIGSKRADQAARMDLWQLLDEYDLVEKQLQEINDLLLDLLASIPDAQRMLAIQGVGMVTVAGFLAETGDVRRFT
;
A
#
# COMPACT_ATOMS: atom_id res chain seq x y z
N MET A 1 5.37 2.32 48.92
CA MET A 1 4.49 2.24 47.73
C MET A 1 5.00 1.33 46.62
N ASN A 2 6.13 0.61 46.79
CA ASN A 2 6.78 -0.16 45.67
C ASN A 2 6.43 -1.67 45.58
N SER A 3 5.62 -2.24 46.47
CA SER A 3 5.32 -3.69 46.44
C SER A 3 4.12 -4.10 45.59
N LYS A 4 3.14 -3.18 45.41
CA LYS A 4 1.93 -3.47 44.61
C LYS A 4 2.15 -3.41 43.09
N THR A 5 3.10 -2.59 42.63
CA THR A 5 3.44 -2.45 41.20
C THR A 5 4.27 -3.63 40.69
N SER A 6 5.11 -4.21 41.51
CA SER A 6 5.90 -5.40 41.19
C SER A 6 5.04 -6.65 41.04
N LYS A 7 4.03 -6.84 41.95
CA LYS A 7 3.11 -7.97 41.85
C LYS A 7 2.22 -7.93 40.61
N LYS A 8 1.74 -6.75 40.18
CA LYS A 8 0.94 -6.60 38.95
C LYS A 8 1.78 -6.88 37.71
N LYS A 9 3.04 -6.47 37.66
CA LYS A 9 3.94 -6.77 36.51
C LYS A 9 4.24 -8.27 36.40
N ASN A 10 4.44 -8.96 37.54
CA ASN A 10 4.68 -10.39 37.50
C ASN A 10 3.44 -11.20 37.12
N GLN A 11 2.23 -10.77 37.53
CA GLN A 11 0.97 -11.42 37.12
C GLN A 11 0.70 -11.26 35.62
N ALA A 12 0.96 -10.08 35.02
CA ALA A 12 0.82 -9.86 33.60
C ALA A 12 1.86 -10.64 32.76
N ALA A 13 3.09 -10.76 33.26
CA ALA A 13 4.11 -11.58 32.62
C ALA A 13 3.78 -13.07 32.66
N THR A 14 3.23 -13.56 33.77
CA THR A 14 2.83 -14.97 33.91
C THR A 14 1.62 -15.30 33.03
N ALA A 15 0.62 -14.40 32.93
CA ALA A 15 -0.52 -14.58 32.03
C ALA A 15 -0.06 -14.66 30.56
N ASN A 16 0.87 -13.80 30.15
CA ASN A 16 1.40 -13.80 28.77
C ASN A 16 2.20 -15.08 28.44
N ILE A 17 2.85 -15.68 29.42
CA ILE A 17 3.59 -16.96 29.26
C ILE A 17 2.58 -18.12 29.13
N PHE A 18 1.49 -18.11 29.92
CA PHE A 18 0.42 -19.13 29.84
C PHE A 18 -0.30 -19.09 28.48
N GLU A 19 -0.68 -17.92 28.00
CA GLU A 19 -1.32 -17.75 26.67
C GLU A 19 -0.40 -18.21 25.55
N ARG A 20 0.90 -17.94 25.67
CA ARG A 20 1.88 -18.39 24.67
C ARG A 20 2.08 -19.91 24.67
N GLN A 21 2.08 -20.54 25.85
CA GLN A 21 2.15 -21.99 25.96
C GLN A 21 0.90 -22.67 25.44
N GLU A 22 -0.28 -22.11 25.70
CA GLU A 22 -1.55 -22.63 25.15
C GLU A 22 -1.60 -22.50 23.62
N MET A 23 -1.11 -21.41 23.05
CA MET A 23 -1.01 -21.25 21.61
C MET A 23 -0.02 -22.23 20.96
N ILE A 24 1.09 -22.51 21.62
CA ILE A 24 2.06 -23.53 21.15
C ILE A 24 1.43 -24.92 21.21
N ALA A 25 0.76 -25.28 22.29
CA ALA A 25 0.08 -26.56 22.43
C ALA A 25 -1.02 -26.76 21.37
N LYS A 26 -1.86 -25.76 21.14
CA LYS A 26 -2.86 -25.78 20.04
C LYS A 26 -2.22 -25.92 18.67
N THR A 27 -1.09 -25.26 18.43
CA THR A 27 -0.37 -25.38 17.15
C THR A 27 0.21 -26.77 16.96
N GLU A 28 0.71 -27.40 18.01
CA GLU A 28 1.23 -28.77 17.99
C GLU A 28 0.10 -29.81 17.81
N GLU A 29 -1.04 -29.60 18.46
CA GLU A 29 -2.23 -30.41 18.26
C GLU A 29 -2.74 -30.34 16.81
N ILE A 30 -2.83 -29.14 16.23
CA ILE A 30 -3.19 -28.94 14.82
C ILE A 30 -2.20 -29.66 13.89
N LYS A 31 -0.89 -29.57 14.15
CA LYS A 31 0.13 -30.28 13.38
C LYS A 31 0.00 -31.79 13.49
N SER A 32 -0.28 -32.30 14.68
CA SER A 32 -0.48 -33.73 14.91
C SER A 32 -1.72 -34.24 14.19
N ASN A 33 -2.85 -33.51 14.30
CA ASN A 33 -4.08 -33.84 13.59
C ASN A 33 -3.93 -33.80 12.08
N LEU A 34 -3.19 -32.83 11.54
CA LEU A 34 -2.87 -32.77 10.09
C LEU A 34 -2.02 -33.97 9.60
N LYS A 35 -1.10 -34.46 10.42
CA LYS A 35 -0.29 -35.65 10.09
C LYS A 35 -1.10 -36.96 10.12
N ALA A 36 -2.14 -37.03 10.97
CA ALA A 36 -3.00 -38.17 11.11
C ALA A 36 -4.18 -38.18 10.11
N SER A 37 -4.47 -37.06 9.46
CA SER A 37 -5.60 -36.90 8.55
C SER A 37 -5.36 -37.62 7.21
N THR A 38 -6.39 -38.26 6.68
CA THR A 38 -6.40 -38.78 5.33
C THR A 38 -6.47 -37.66 4.28
N TRP A 39 -6.07 -37.96 3.04
CA TRP A 39 -6.18 -37.01 1.92
C TRP A 39 -7.60 -36.45 1.76
N ARG A 40 -8.62 -37.29 1.94
CA ARG A 40 -10.02 -36.94 1.81
C ARG A 40 -10.47 -35.96 2.92
N GLU A 41 -10.02 -36.20 4.14
CA GLU A 41 -10.31 -35.30 5.27
C GLU A 41 -9.63 -33.94 5.11
N LEU A 42 -8.38 -33.92 4.64
CA LEU A 42 -7.65 -32.69 4.33
C LEU A 42 -8.30 -31.90 3.19
N GLU A 43 -8.80 -32.56 2.16
CA GLU A 43 -9.52 -31.95 1.05
C GLU A 43 -10.84 -31.36 1.52
N THR A 44 -11.63 -32.10 2.31
CA THR A 44 -12.89 -31.62 2.91
C THR A 44 -12.65 -30.44 3.85
N ALA A 45 -11.53 -30.43 4.60
CA ALA A 45 -11.10 -29.33 5.43
C ALA A 45 -10.53 -28.13 4.65
N GLY A 46 -10.54 -28.18 3.31
CA GLY A 46 -10.08 -27.08 2.47
C GLY A 46 -8.58 -26.86 2.43
N LYS A 47 -7.79 -27.90 2.76
CA LYS A 47 -6.32 -27.83 2.74
C LYS A 47 -5.72 -27.93 1.33
N PHE A 48 -6.54 -28.28 0.32
CA PHE A 48 -6.14 -28.37 -1.09
C PHE A 48 -6.89 -27.35 -1.94
N ASP A 49 -6.51 -26.08 -1.78
CA ASP A 49 -7.06 -24.98 -2.57
C ASP A 49 -7.01 -25.21 -4.08
N LYS A 50 -6.00 -25.92 -4.56
CA LYS A 50 -5.88 -26.23 -5.98
C LYS A 50 -7.02 -27.10 -6.47
N ASN A 51 -7.43 -28.12 -5.70
CA ASN A 51 -8.54 -29.01 -6.10
C ASN A 51 -9.86 -28.23 -6.17
N LYS A 52 -10.11 -27.32 -5.22
CA LYS A 52 -11.28 -26.42 -5.26
C LYS A 52 -11.27 -25.53 -6.51
N LYS A 53 -10.10 -24.98 -6.85
CA LYS A 53 -9.92 -24.14 -8.02
C LYS A 53 -10.13 -24.92 -9.33
N LEU A 54 -9.66 -26.15 -9.40
CA LEU A 54 -9.92 -27.04 -10.54
C LEU A 54 -11.39 -27.43 -10.62
N SER A 55 -12.03 -27.74 -9.49
CA SER A 55 -13.46 -28.09 -9.45
C SER A 55 -14.39 -26.93 -9.83
N PHE A 56 -13.92 -25.68 -9.68
CA PHE A 56 -14.66 -24.50 -10.16
C PHE A 56 -14.73 -24.47 -11.70
N ILE A 57 -13.73 -25.01 -12.40
CA ILE A 57 -13.69 -25.02 -13.86
C ILE A 57 -14.56 -26.20 -14.35
N SER A 58 -15.81 -25.90 -14.72
CA SER A 58 -16.77 -26.87 -15.19
C SER A 58 -16.70 -27.09 -16.72
N ASP A 59 -17.24 -28.22 -17.20
CA ASP A 59 -17.31 -28.48 -18.64
C ASP A 59 -18.15 -27.45 -19.41
N ASN A 60 -19.08 -26.77 -18.74
CA ASN A 60 -19.93 -25.72 -19.32
C ASN A 60 -19.29 -24.33 -19.29
N MET A 61 -18.03 -24.21 -18.88
CA MET A 61 -17.37 -22.91 -18.72
C MET A 61 -16.54 -22.52 -19.95
N LEU A 62 -16.73 -21.26 -20.37
CA LEU A 62 -15.84 -20.54 -21.27
C LEU A 62 -14.78 -19.83 -20.41
N ILE A 63 -13.52 -20.07 -20.69
CA ILE A 63 -12.39 -19.45 -19.97
C ILE A 63 -11.79 -18.38 -20.86
N LEU A 64 -11.86 -17.13 -20.41
CA LEU A 64 -11.23 -15.99 -21.06
C LEU A 64 -9.91 -15.67 -20.35
N GLY A 65 -8.87 -15.44 -21.12
CA GLY A 65 -7.66 -14.79 -20.64
C GLY A 65 -7.61 -13.38 -21.18
N CYS A 66 -7.37 -12.41 -20.32
CA CYS A 66 -7.31 -10.99 -20.68
C CYS A 66 -5.96 -10.40 -20.34
N ASP A 67 -5.27 -9.89 -21.35
CA ASP A 67 -4.13 -9.00 -21.18
C ASP A 67 -4.62 -7.56 -21.12
N VAL A 68 -4.22 -6.85 -20.07
CA VAL A 68 -4.77 -5.54 -19.71
C VAL A 68 -3.80 -4.43 -20.07
N GLY A 69 -4.18 -3.61 -21.04
CA GLY A 69 -3.46 -2.38 -21.42
C GLY A 69 -4.14 -1.11 -20.91
N SER A 70 -3.49 0.02 -21.08
CA SER A 70 -4.02 1.34 -20.69
C SER A 70 -5.19 1.78 -21.57
N GLU A 71 -5.10 1.56 -22.88
CA GLU A 71 -6.10 2.00 -23.87
C GLU A 71 -6.83 0.81 -24.50
N THR A 72 -6.13 -0.28 -24.74
CA THR A 72 -6.65 -1.46 -25.42
C THR A 72 -6.33 -2.71 -24.62
N HIS A 73 -7.34 -3.54 -24.42
CA HIS A 73 -7.23 -4.86 -23.84
C HIS A 73 -7.33 -5.93 -24.91
N TYR A 74 -6.77 -7.10 -24.65
CA TYR A 74 -6.83 -8.24 -25.56
C TYR A 74 -7.37 -9.47 -24.83
N ILE A 75 -8.35 -10.16 -25.41
CA ILE A 75 -8.89 -11.41 -24.84
C ILE A 75 -8.76 -12.57 -25.81
N ARG A 76 -8.55 -13.76 -25.25
CA ARG A 76 -8.67 -15.04 -25.94
C ARG A 76 -9.49 -16.00 -25.12
N ALA A 77 -10.10 -16.98 -25.80
CA ALA A 77 -10.99 -17.94 -25.17
C ALA A 77 -10.50 -19.37 -25.39
N ILE A 78 -10.59 -20.16 -24.32
CA ILE A 78 -10.41 -21.62 -24.34
C ILE A 78 -11.59 -22.29 -23.64
N ASP A 79 -11.74 -23.60 -23.85
CA ASP A 79 -12.70 -24.40 -23.11
C ASP A 79 -12.08 -25.06 -21.86
N SER A 80 -12.90 -25.81 -21.12
CA SER A 80 -12.53 -26.58 -19.94
C SER A 80 -11.56 -27.73 -20.21
N ARG A 81 -11.20 -28.00 -21.45
CA ARG A 81 -10.18 -28.97 -21.88
C ARG A 81 -8.94 -28.29 -22.42
N GLY A 82 -8.84 -26.95 -22.34
CA GLY A 82 -7.74 -26.17 -22.85
C GLY A 82 -7.72 -25.99 -24.37
N ARG A 83 -8.82 -26.35 -25.09
CA ARG A 83 -8.91 -26.16 -26.56
C ARG A 83 -9.18 -24.69 -26.85
N GLU A 84 -8.45 -24.13 -27.81
CA GLU A 84 -8.66 -22.75 -28.24
C GLU A 84 -9.98 -22.60 -28.99
N LEU A 85 -10.85 -21.72 -28.51
CA LEU A 85 -12.14 -21.37 -29.13
C LEU A 85 -12.05 -20.08 -29.94
N SER A 86 -11.01 -19.31 -29.76
CA SER A 86 -10.71 -18.10 -30.55
C SER A 86 -9.37 -18.23 -31.28
N ARG A 87 -9.38 -18.04 -32.61
CA ARG A 87 -8.17 -18.13 -33.44
C ARG A 87 -7.20 -16.97 -33.20
N LYS A 88 -7.73 -15.77 -32.93
CA LYS A 88 -6.99 -14.53 -32.69
C LYS A 88 -7.43 -13.89 -31.40
N ALA A 89 -6.58 -13.06 -30.80
CA ALA A 89 -6.99 -12.19 -29.71
C ALA A 89 -8.03 -11.17 -30.21
N PHE A 90 -9.09 -10.98 -29.44
CA PHE A 90 -10.09 -9.95 -29.68
C PHE A 90 -9.67 -8.69 -28.94
N PRO A 91 -9.39 -7.59 -29.66
CA PRO A 91 -9.06 -6.31 -29.04
C PRO A 91 -10.33 -5.54 -28.66
N PHE A 92 -10.30 -4.83 -27.53
CA PHE A 92 -11.36 -3.92 -27.14
C PHE A 92 -10.80 -2.74 -26.34
N SER A 93 -11.45 -1.58 -26.45
CA SER A 93 -11.02 -0.36 -25.79
C SER A 93 -11.31 -0.38 -24.29
N ASN A 94 -10.51 0.35 -23.51
CA ASN A 94 -10.74 0.59 -22.09
C ASN A 94 -11.85 1.65 -21.90
N SER A 95 -13.08 1.32 -22.35
CA SER A 95 -14.28 2.15 -22.30
C SER A 95 -15.53 1.28 -22.07
N ALA A 96 -16.65 1.92 -21.72
CA ALA A 96 -17.91 1.21 -21.51
C ALA A 96 -18.35 0.44 -22.77
N GLU A 97 -18.20 1.05 -23.94
CA GLU A 97 -18.53 0.45 -25.24
C GLU A 97 -17.60 -0.75 -25.54
N GLY A 98 -16.28 -0.60 -25.22
CA GLY A 98 -15.32 -1.68 -25.37
C GLY A 98 -15.63 -2.86 -24.46
N PHE A 99 -16.00 -2.60 -23.22
CA PHE A 99 -16.38 -3.64 -22.26
C PHE A 99 -17.65 -4.37 -22.68
N GLU A 100 -18.67 -3.65 -23.16
CA GLU A 100 -19.89 -4.25 -23.69
C GLU A 100 -19.61 -5.09 -24.94
N SER A 101 -18.76 -4.60 -25.84
CA SER A 101 -18.32 -5.35 -27.03
C SER A 101 -17.61 -6.64 -26.66
N ALA A 102 -16.71 -6.61 -25.68
CA ALA A 102 -16.00 -7.79 -25.17
C ALA A 102 -16.95 -8.81 -24.54
N LYS A 103 -17.92 -8.33 -23.74
CA LYS A 103 -18.95 -9.18 -23.15
C LYS A 103 -19.82 -9.86 -24.23
N ASN A 104 -20.31 -9.09 -25.20
CA ASN A 104 -21.14 -9.63 -26.27
C ASN A 104 -20.39 -10.67 -27.09
N TRP A 105 -19.14 -10.39 -27.44
CA TRP A 105 -18.25 -11.37 -28.09
C TRP A 105 -18.10 -12.65 -27.26
N ALA A 106 -17.90 -12.53 -25.94
CA ALA A 106 -17.77 -13.68 -25.06
C ALA A 106 -19.05 -14.50 -24.95
N LEU A 107 -20.22 -13.84 -24.86
CA LEU A 107 -21.52 -14.49 -24.83
C LEU A 107 -21.86 -15.23 -26.15
N GLU A 108 -21.60 -14.62 -27.29
CA GLU A 108 -21.76 -15.25 -28.60
C GLU A 108 -20.88 -16.48 -28.74
N LEU A 109 -19.60 -16.36 -28.32
CA LEU A 109 -18.67 -17.49 -28.38
C LEU A 109 -19.06 -18.60 -27.42
N ALA A 110 -19.56 -18.28 -26.23
CA ALA A 110 -20.05 -19.23 -25.26
C ALA A 110 -21.26 -20.00 -25.84
N ALA A 111 -22.25 -19.28 -26.35
CA ALA A 111 -23.43 -19.88 -26.97
C ALA A 111 -23.09 -20.79 -28.15
N ALA A 112 -22.20 -20.37 -29.06
CA ALA A 112 -21.74 -21.15 -30.19
C ALA A 112 -21.02 -22.45 -29.81
N ASN A 113 -20.50 -22.56 -28.58
CA ASN A 113 -19.77 -23.71 -28.06
C ASN A 113 -20.53 -24.46 -26.95
N GLY A 114 -21.81 -24.14 -26.72
CA GLY A 114 -22.64 -24.81 -25.71
C GLY A 114 -22.15 -24.55 -24.29
N LYS A 115 -21.61 -23.33 -24.02
CA LYS A 115 -21.17 -22.89 -22.72
C LYS A 115 -22.16 -21.93 -22.10
N ASP A 116 -22.44 -22.05 -20.82
CA ASP A 116 -23.38 -21.21 -20.06
C ASP A 116 -22.73 -20.39 -18.95
N GLN A 117 -21.47 -20.66 -18.67
CA GLN A 117 -20.67 -19.97 -17.65
C GLN A 117 -19.43 -19.34 -18.29
N ILE A 118 -19.06 -18.18 -17.80
CA ILE A 118 -17.89 -17.46 -18.27
C ILE A 118 -17.02 -17.05 -17.07
N VAL A 119 -15.73 -17.35 -17.15
CA VAL A 119 -14.72 -16.83 -16.23
C VAL A 119 -13.67 -16.05 -17.01
N MET A 120 -13.32 -14.87 -16.52
CA MET A 120 -12.25 -14.04 -17.07
C MET A 120 -11.05 -14.04 -16.13
N GLY A 121 -9.94 -14.60 -16.58
CA GLY A 121 -8.64 -14.43 -15.96
C GLY A 121 -7.95 -13.17 -16.47
N LEU A 122 -7.31 -12.43 -15.59
CA LEU A 122 -6.49 -11.28 -15.97
C LEU A 122 -5.19 -11.22 -15.18
N GLU A 123 -4.18 -10.64 -15.80
CA GLU A 123 -2.94 -10.26 -15.11
C GLU A 123 -3.13 -8.86 -14.52
N PRO A 124 -2.92 -8.66 -13.20
CA PRO A 124 -3.12 -7.36 -12.56
C PRO A 124 -1.97 -6.40 -12.84
N THR A 125 -1.90 -5.88 -14.08
CA THR A 125 -0.89 -4.88 -14.46
C THR A 125 -1.33 -3.49 -14.02
N GLY A 126 -0.61 -2.89 -13.10
CA GLY A 126 -0.88 -1.55 -12.59
C GLY A 126 -2.32 -1.40 -12.05
N HIS A 127 -3.01 -0.36 -12.50
CA HIS A 127 -4.38 -0.03 -12.07
C HIS A 127 -5.44 -0.19 -13.19
N TYR A 128 -5.03 -0.46 -14.42
CA TYR A 128 -5.92 -0.48 -15.59
C TYR A 128 -6.99 -1.57 -15.54
N TRP A 129 -6.75 -2.65 -14.80
CA TRP A 129 -7.69 -3.75 -14.64
C TRP A 129 -8.87 -3.45 -13.70
N PHE A 130 -8.80 -2.40 -12.86
CA PHE A 130 -9.83 -2.12 -11.85
C PHE A 130 -11.21 -1.87 -12.46
N CYS A 131 -11.32 -0.99 -13.46
CA CYS A 131 -12.57 -0.66 -14.11
C CYS A 131 -13.13 -1.88 -14.83
N LEU A 132 -12.32 -2.55 -15.65
CA LEU A 132 -12.69 -3.75 -16.38
C LEU A 132 -13.24 -4.84 -15.46
N ALA A 133 -12.50 -5.20 -14.42
CA ALA A 133 -12.92 -6.27 -13.52
C ALA A 133 -14.19 -5.91 -12.73
N THR A 134 -14.37 -4.64 -12.33
CA THR A 134 -15.58 -4.18 -11.65
C THR A 134 -16.79 -4.28 -12.58
N TRP A 135 -16.61 -3.84 -13.82
CA TRP A 135 -17.67 -3.84 -14.83
C TRP A 135 -18.06 -5.28 -15.23
N MET A 136 -17.09 -6.17 -15.46
CA MET A 136 -17.35 -7.58 -15.80
C MET A 136 -18.09 -8.30 -14.67
N VAL A 137 -17.68 -8.12 -13.42
CA VAL A 137 -18.37 -8.70 -12.26
C VAL A 137 -19.80 -8.19 -12.15
N SER A 138 -20.04 -6.88 -12.34
CA SER A 138 -21.39 -6.32 -12.32
C SER A 138 -22.27 -6.82 -13.49
N SER A 139 -21.63 -7.29 -14.56
CA SER A 139 -22.29 -7.89 -15.72
C SER A 139 -22.47 -9.42 -15.61
N GLY A 140 -22.18 -10.02 -14.44
CA GLY A 140 -22.36 -11.45 -14.19
C GLY A 140 -21.21 -12.36 -14.63
N ILE A 141 -20.07 -11.80 -15.07
CA ILE A 141 -18.89 -12.57 -15.46
C ILE A 141 -17.96 -12.70 -14.26
N SER A 142 -17.61 -13.91 -13.89
CA SER A 142 -16.62 -14.16 -12.82
C SER A 142 -15.23 -13.70 -13.24
N VAL A 143 -14.56 -12.93 -12.38
CA VAL A 143 -13.19 -12.44 -12.64
C VAL A 143 -12.20 -12.99 -11.62
N VAL A 144 -11.12 -13.58 -12.13
CA VAL A 144 -10.01 -14.11 -11.34
C VAL A 144 -8.69 -13.49 -11.80
N GLN A 145 -7.68 -13.55 -10.95
CA GLN A 145 -6.36 -13.02 -11.25
C GLN A 145 -5.33 -14.12 -11.37
N VAL A 146 -4.35 -13.93 -12.24
CA VAL A 146 -3.17 -14.79 -12.35
C VAL A 146 -1.93 -14.04 -11.87
N ASN A 147 -0.94 -14.80 -11.38
CA ASN A 147 0.31 -14.21 -10.93
C ASN A 147 1.15 -13.78 -12.14
N PRO A 148 1.58 -12.50 -12.25
CA PRO A 148 2.42 -12.01 -13.34
C PRO A 148 3.71 -12.83 -13.55
N TYR A 149 4.32 -13.27 -12.46
CA TYR A 149 5.48 -14.12 -12.52
C TYR A 149 5.18 -15.48 -13.19
N ALA A 150 4.03 -16.07 -12.89
CA ALA A 150 3.60 -17.32 -13.52
C ALA A 150 3.30 -17.11 -15.03
N VAL A 151 2.71 -15.99 -15.41
CA VAL A 151 2.48 -15.63 -16.82
C VAL A 151 3.81 -15.56 -17.56
N LYS A 152 4.80 -14.85 -17.02
CA LYS A 152 6.14 -14.75 -17.60
C LYS A 152 6.80 -16.12 -17.77
N GLN A 153 6.83 -16.94 -16.73
CA GLN A 153 7.46 -18.27 -16.79
C GLN A 153 6.76 -19.20 -17.78
N THR A 154 5.42 -19.21 -17.79
CA THR A 154 4.67 -20.08 -18.71
C THR A 154 4.89 -19.68 -20.15
N LYS A 155 5.01 -18.39 -20.42
CA LYS A 155 5.39 -17.82 -21.73
C LYS A 155 6.74 -18.35 -22.21
N GLU A 156 7.75 -18.32 -21.34
CA GLU A 156 9.11 -18.82 -21.65
C GLU A 156 9.13 -20.31 -21.95
N ILE A 157 8.25 -21.10 -21.34
CA ILE A 157 8.15 -22.55 -21.56
C ILE A 157 7.41 -22.87 -22.86
N GLU A 158 6.34 -22.14 -23.19
CA GLU A 158 5.51 -22.43 -24.37
C GLU A 158 6.09 -21.89 -25.69
N ASP A 159 6.84 -20.82 -25.62
CA ASP A 159 7.40 -20.16 -26.79
C ASP A 159 8.84 -19.72 -26.51
N ASN A 160 9.80 -20.48 -27.03
CA ASN A 160 11.22 -20.18 -26.91
C ASN A 160 11.63 -18.92 -27.71
N SER A 161 10.66 -18.16 -28.24
CA SER A 161 10.89 -16.90 -28.94
C SER A 161 10.81 -15.70 -27.98
N GLN A 162 11.86 -14.89 -27.97
CA GLN A 162 11.94 -13.62 -27.21
C GLN A 162 11.04 -12.51 -27.77
N ASN A 163 10.21 -12.77 -28.77
CA ASN A 163 9.33 -11.78 -29.36
C ASN A 163 8.18 -11.45 -28.41
N LYS A 164 8.19 -10.23 -27.88
CA LYS A 164 7.07 -9.59 -27.22
C LYS A 164 5.90 -9.46 -28.21
N ASP A 165 4.94 -10.35 -28.12
CA ASP A 165 3.68 -10.22 -28.82
C ASP A 165 2.56 -10.23 -27.78
N ASP A 166 2.02 -9.06 -27.47
CA ASP A 166 0.93 -8.85 -26.51
C ASP A 166 -0.34 -9.67 -26.87
N ARG A 167 -0.39 -10.23 -28.09
CA ARG A 167 -1.46 -11.11 -28.57
C ARG A 167 -1.32 -12.56 -28.07
N LYS A 168 -0.18 -12.93 -27.48
CA LYS A 168 0.06 -14.28 -26.94
C LYS A 168 -0.30 -14.38 -25.46
N ASP A 169 -0.19 -13.28 -24.71
CA ASP A 169 -0.40 -13.22 -23.27
C ASP A 169 -1.81 -13.65 -22.84
N PRO A 170 -2.89 -13.24 -23.53
CA PRO A 170 -4.24 -13.67 -23.20
C PRO A 170 -4.42 -15.20 -23.20
N LYS A 171 -3.75 -15.92 -24.10
CA LYS A 171 -3.82 -17.39 -24.15
C LYS A 171 -3.14 -18.01 -22.93
N VAL A 172 -1.97 -17.51 -22.56
CA VAL A 172 -1.21 -17.99 -21.39
C VAL A 172 -2.02 -17.76 -20.12
N ILE A 173 -2.65 -16.58 -20.00
CA ILE A 173 -3.53 -16.24 -18.88
C ILE A 173 -4.70 -17.23 -18.79
N ALA A 174 -5.39 -17.50 -19.90
CA ALA A 174 -6.49 -18.48 -19.94
C ALA A 174 -6.03 -19.87 -19.50
N LYS A 175 -4.85 -20.33 -19.94
CA LYS A 175 -4.29 -21.63 -19.52
C LYS A 175 -3.96 -21.68 -18.03
N LEU A 176 -3.43 -20.61 -17.46
CA LEU A 176 -3.19 -20.55 -16.02
C LEU A 176 -4.49 -20.66 -15.21
N VAL A 177 -5.57 -20.05 -15.70
CA VAL A 177 -6.91 -20.22 -15.11
C VAL A 177 -7.36 -21.67 -15.22
N PHE A 178 -7.27 -22.26 -16.39
CA PHE A 178 -7.58 -23.67 -16.63
C PHE A 178 -6.81 -24.60 -15.70
N ASP A 179 -5.52 -24.35 -15.47
CA ASP A 179 -4.66 -25.12 -14.57
C ASP A 179 -4.96 -24.91 -13.07
N GLY A 180 -5.94 -24.08 -12.70
CA GLY A 180 -6.23 -23.72 -11.31
C GLY A 180 -5.16 -22.80 -10.68
N ARG A 181 -4.30 -22.18 -11.50
CA ARG A 181 -3.24 -21.26 -11.06
C ARG A 181 -3.72 -19.82 -11.03
N TYR A 182 -4.86 -19.58 -10.39
CA TYR A 182 -5.46 -18.27 -10.23
C TYR A 182 -5.82 -18.02 -8.77
N PHE A 183 -6.17 -16.78 -8.46
CA PHE A 183 -6.70 -16.39 -7.16
C PHE A 183 -7.87 -15.41 -7.34
N TYR A 184 -8.76 -15.43 -6.36
CA TYR A 184 -9.83 -14.45 -6.33
C TYR A 184 -9.27 -13.15 -5.76
N ALA A 185 -9.33 -12.06 -6.54
CA ALA A 185 -8.95 -10.75 -6.05
C ALA A 185 -9.92 -10.32 -4.95
N TYR A 186 -9.43 -10.26 -3.73
CA TYR A 186 -10.19 -9.65 -2.67
C TYR A 186 -10.24 -8.14 -2.90
N ARG A 187 -11.43 -7.61 -3.09
CA ARG A 187 -11.68 -6.18 -3.16
C ARG A 187 -12.48 -5.78 -1.93
N PRO A 188 -11.91 -4.98 -1.03
CA PRO A 188 -12.65 -4.41 0.07
C PRO A 188 -13.87 -3.64 -0.46
N LYS A 189 -14.98 -3.68 0.28
CA LYS A 189 -16.21 -2.92 -0.02
C LYS A 189 -16.53 -1.98 1.15
N GLY A 190 -17.31 -0.93 0.85
CA GLY A 190 -17.76 0.01 1.88
C GLY A 190 -16.59 0.64 2.62
N ILE A 191 -16.67 0.69 3.95
CA ILE A 191 -15.68 1.34 4.80
C ILE A 191 -14.25 0.78 4.65
N TYR A 192 -14.09 -0.50 4.35
CA TYR A 192 -12.78 -1.09 4.13
C TYR A 192 -12.17 -0.67 2.78
N ALA A 193 -13.00 -0.34 1.79
CA ALA A 193 -12.51 0.22 0.53
C ALA A 193 -11.99 1.65 0.75
N GLU A 194 -12.72 2.48 1.47
CA GLU A 194 -12.28 3.82 1.88
C GLU A 194 -10.97 3.75 2.67
N LEU A 195 -10.90 2.83 3.66
CA LEU A 195 -9.72 2.63 4.48
C LEU A 195 -8.49 2.24 3.64
N ARG A 196 -8.67 1.39 2.63
CA ARG A 196 -7.58 0.96 1.73
C ARG A 196 -7.05 2.12 0.90
N VAL A 197 -7.95 2.89 0.29
CA VAL A 197 -7.55 4.07 -0.51
C VAL A 197 -6.86 5.11 0.38
N GLY A 198 -7.46 5.42 1.54
CA GLY A 198 -6.90 6.37 2.48
C GLY A 198 -5.54 5.95 3.02
N PHE A 199 -5.36 4.67 3.36
CA PHE A 199 -4.07 4.17 3.85
C PHE A 199 -2.98 4.16 2.76
N THR A 200 -3.31 3.78 1.53
CA THR A 200 -2.39 3.89 0.39
C THR A 200 -1.94 5.33 0.20
N ARG A 201 -2.89 6.28 0.21
CA ARG A 201 -2.56 7.70 0.10
C ARG A 201 -1.67 8.20 1.24
N ARG A 202 -1.93 7.73 2.47
CA ARG A 202 -1.08 8.04 3.63
C ARG A 202 0.36 7.57 3.42
N CYS A 203 0.56 6.38 2.87
CA CYS A 203 1.90 5.86 2.59
C CYS A 203 2.64 6.74 1.58
N GLU A 204 1.99 7.14 0.49
CA GLU A 204 2.55 8.07 -0.51
C GLU A 204 2.93 9.43 0.12
N ILE A 205 2.05 10.00 0.96
CA ILE A 205 2.33 11.26 1.65
C ILE A 205 3.54 11.12 2.59
N MET A 206 3.68 9.98 3.26
CA MET A 206 4.84 9.71 4.11
C MET A 206 6.15 9.64 3.32
N GLU A 207 6.14 9.08 2.12
CA GLU A 207 7.29 9.06 1.21
C GLU A 207 7.67 10.49 0.80
N HIS A 208 6.69 11.31 0.40
CA HIS A 208 6.92 12.73 0.07
C HIS A 208 7.45 13.53 1.27
N LEU A 209 6.97 13.23 2.51
CA LEU A 209 7.48 13.89 3.71
C LEU A 209 8.95 13.55 3.97
N VAL A 210 9.34 12.29 3.77
CA VAL A 210 10.75 11.87 3.89
C VAL A 210 11.60 12.54 2.82
N GLU A 211 11.11 12.63 1.58
CA GLU A 211 11.80 13.30 0.49
C GLU A 211 11.99 14.79 0.78
N ALA A 212 10.94 15.50 1.22
CA ALA A 212 11.03 16.92 1.61
C ALA A 212 12.07 17.14 2.71
N LYS A 213 12.08 16.29 3.75
CA LYS A 213 13.09 16.35 4.82
C LYS A 213 14.51 16.12 4.30
N ASN A 214 14.70 15.19 3.37
CA ASN A 214 16.00 14.93 2.77
C ASN A 214 16.49 16.11 1.92
N ARG A 215 15.61 16.76 1.17
CA ARG A 215 15.91 17.96 0.38
C ARG A 215 16.29 19.12 1.30
N ILE A 216 15.56 19.34 2.39
CA ILE A 216 15.90 20.35 3.41
C ILE A 216 17.26 20.04 4.07
N SER A 217 17.51 18.77 4.42
CA SER A 217 18.79 18.32 4.96
C SER A 217 19.96 18.60 4.00
N ARG A 218 19.75 18.32 2.71
CA ARG A 218 20.74 18.63 1.66
C ARG A 218 21.01 20.14 1.59
N TRP A 219 19.97 20.97 1.67
CA TRP A 219 20.11 22.42 1.68
C TRP A 219 20.98 22.87 2.86
N PHE A 220 20.75 22.34 4.07
CA PHE A 220 21.59 22.65 5.24
C PHE A 220 23.05 22.27 5.00
N ASN A 221 23.31 21.09 4.47
CA ASN A 221 24.68 20.65 4.19
C ASN A 221 25.44 21.59 3.25
N ILE A 222 24.73 22.30 2.38
CA ILE A 222 25.33 23.25 1.43
C ILE A 222 25.47 24.66 2.03
N TYR A 223 24.42 25.15 2.70
CA TYR A 223 24.34 26.58 3.07
C TYR A 223 24.45 26.84 4.58
N PHE A 224 24.14 25.85 5.43
CA PHE A 224 24.22 26.00 6.89
C PHE A 224 24.50 24.65 7.59
N PRO A 225 25.66 24.02 7.40
CA PRO A 225 25.96 22.70 7.97
C PRO A 225 25.88 22.64 9.50
N GLU A 226 26.15 23.75 10.18
CA GLU A 226 26.12 23.82 11.64
C GLU A 226 24.72 23.81 12.22
N TYR A 227 23.67 24.07 11.40
CA TYR A 227 22.28 24.05 11.85
C TYR A 227 21.91 22.73 12.52
N LEU A 228 22.31 21.59 11.92
CA LEU A 228 21.99 20.25 12.43
C LEU A 228 22.76 19.91 13.72
N LYS A 229 23.81 20.67 14.07
CA LYS A 229 24.48 20.57 15.38
C LYS A 229 23.68 21.26 16.48
N VAL A 230 22.98 22.35 16.14
CA VAL A 230 22.09 23.09 17.05
C VAL A 230 20.73 22.40 17.18
N TYR A 231 20.18 21.96 16.05
CA TYR A 231 18.90 21.27 15.97
C TYR A 231 19.13 19.85 15.42
N LYS A 232 18.94 18.84 16.26
CA LYS A 232 19.14 17.44 15.86
C LYS A 232 18.19 16.96 14.76
N LYS A 233 17.16 17.75 14.42
CA LYS A 233 16.14 17.43 13.43
C LYS A 233 15.96 18.62 12.48
N VAL A 234 15.77 18.34 11.20
CA VAL A 234 15.52 19.35 10.15
C VAL A 234 14.21 20.11 10.40
N ASP A 235 13.21 19.41 10.96
CA ASP A 235 11.85 19.88 11.22
C ASP A 235 11.66 20.43 12.66
N ALA A 236 12.73 20.87 13.31
CA ALA A 236 12.63 21.47 14.63
C ALA A 236 11.81 22.76 14.58
N ILE A 237 10.62 22.77 15.20
CA ILE A 237 9.63 23.88 15.15
C ILE A 237 10.28 25.24 15.42
N THR A 238 11.11 25.34 16.47
CA THR A 238 11.79 26.58 16.82
C THR A 238 12.81 27.03 15.75
N GLY A 239 13.45 26.06 15.09
CA GLY A 239 14.38 26.33 13.99
C GLY A 239 13.66 26.78 12.73
N MET A 240 12.60 26.08 12.35
CA MET A 240 11.77 26.42 11.19
C MET A 240 11.22 27.84 11.26
N LYS A 241 10.78 28.29 12.45
CA LYS A 241 10.32 29.69 12.66
C LYS A 241 11.39 30.72 12.37
N ILE A 242 12.66 30.46 12.70
CA ILE A 242 13.78 31.36 12.39
C ILE A 242 14.06 31.32 10.88
N LEU A 243 14.14 30.14 10.26
CA LEU A 243 14.48 29.99 8.85
C LEU A 243 13.47 30.66 7.90
N ARG A 244 12.21 30.75 8.31
CA ARG A 244 11.18 31.50 7.58
C ARG A 244 11.52 33.01 7.46
N GLN A 245 12.18 33.58 8.46
CA GLN A 245 12.51 35.00 8.49
C GLN A 245 13.99 35.28 8.16
N ALA A 246 14.87 34.36 8.56
CA ALA A 246 16.32 34.48 8.41
C ALA A 246 16.89 33.16 7.91
N PRO A 247 16.75 32.83 6.58
CA PRO A 247 17.12 31.55 6.02
C PRO A 247 18.64 31.28 6.02
N LEU A 248 19.47 32.30 5.84
CA LEU A 248 20.92 32.15 5.73
C LEU A 248 21.64 32.45 7.03
N PRO A 249 22.84 31.90 7.28
CA PRO A 249 23.64 32.21 8.47
C PRO A 249 23.83 33.72 8.68
N LYS A 250 24.12 34.50 7.63
CA LYS A 250 24.29 35.94 7.70
C LYS A 250 23.06 36.68 8.21
N ASP A 251 21.86 36.20 7.89
CA ASP A 251 20.60 36.80 8.34
C ASP A 251 20.40 36.59 9.83
N ILE A 252 20.73 35.39 10.31
CA ILE A 252 20.68 35.03 11.72
C ILE A 252 21.68 35.88 12.51
N VAL A 253 22.89 36.12 11.96
CA VAL A 253 23.89 37.01 12.56
C VAL A 253 23.37 38.43 12.63
N THR A 254 22.72 38.93 11.58
CA THR A 254 22.12 40.29 11.55
C THR A 254 20.99 40.42 12.56
N LEU A 255 20.15 39.43 12.75
CA LEU A 255 19.11 39.41 13.79
C LEU A 255 19.70 39.44 15.20
N GLY A 256 20.85 38.83 15.41
CA GLY A 256 21.47 38.69 16.72
C GLY A 256 20.65 37.86 17.70
N VAL A 257 21.15 37.76 18.94
CA VAL A 257 20.54 36.93 19.98
C VAL A 257 19.13 37.42 20.36
N ASP A 258 18.97 38.74 20.47
CA ASP A 258 17.71 39.31 20.90
C ASP A 258 16.65 39.19 19.78
N GLY A 259 17.00 39.39 18.51
CA GLY A 259 16.09 39.22 17.39
C GLY A 259 15.62 37.79 17.25
N VAL A 260 16.53 36.81 17.32
CA VAL A 260 16.17 35.37 17.31
C VAL A 260 15.24 35.02 18.48
N ASN A 261 15.54 35.52 19.68
CA ASN A 261 14.70 35.26 20.85
C ASN A 261 13.33 35.93 20.76
N GLN A 262 13.25 37.12 20.12
CA GLN A 262 11.98 37.81 19.88
C GLN A 262 11.07 37.03 18.95
N ILE A 263 11.58 36.49 17.84
CA ILE A 263 10.80 35.65 16.91
C ILE A 263 10.14 34.48 17.66
N TRP A 264 10.84 33.82 18.57
CA TRP A 264 10.26 32.72 19.36
C TRP A 264 9.20 33.19 20.37
N ARG A 265 9.38 34.40 20.97
CA ARG A 265 8.39 34.96 21.87
C ARG A 265 7.11 35.29 21.12
N ASP A 266 7.21 35.94 19.95
CA ASP A 266 6.07 36.28 19.11
C ASP A 266 5.31 35.04 18.64
N ALA A 267 6.05 33.97 18.35
CA ALA A 267 5.50 32.66 18.01
C ALA A 267 5.05 31.83 19.23
N LYS A 268 5.09 32.38 20.47
CA LYS A 268 4.72 31.73 21.74
C LYS A 268 5.40 30.36 21.95
N GLN A 269 6.66 30.22 21.48
CA GLN A 269 7.41 28.96 21.58
C GLN A 269 7.99 28.80 22.99
N ARG A 270 7.55 27.75 23.70
CA ARG A 270 8.11 27.37 25.00
C ARG A 270 9.41 26.55 24.81
N GLY A 271 10.36 26.67 25.75
CA GLY A 271 11.65 25.93 25.70
C GLY A 271 12.69 26.53 24.75
N ALA A 272 12.43 27.67 24.13
CA ALA A 272 13.37 28.48 23.38
C ALA A 272 13.70 29.74 24.23
N GLY A 273 14.98 30.14 24.30
CA GLY A 273 15.41 31.31 25.11
C GLY A 273 16.78 31.82 24.70
N LYS A 274 17.25 32.88 25.35
CA LYS A 274 18.51 33.58 25.01
C LYS A 274 19.71 32.62 24.88
N LYS A 275 19.83 31.60 25.74
CA LYS A 275 20.94 30.61 25.67
C LYS A 275 20.93 29.85 24.32
N ARG A 276 19.77 29.40 23.88
CA ARG A 276 19.64 28.68 22.60
C ARG A 276 19.80 29.61 21.40
N ALA A 277 19.31 30.86 21.51
CA ALA A 277 19.55 31.90 20.52
C ALA A 277 21.04 32.22 20.36
N MET A 278 21.77 32.34 21.46
CA MET A 278 23.22 32.50 21.44
C MET A 278 23.93 31.33 20.74
N THR A 279 23.55 30.07 21.04
CA THR A 279 24.11 28.89 20.37
C THR A 279 23.88 28.94 18.85
N LEU A 280 22.67 29.33 18.41
CA LEU A 280 22.34 29.43 16.98
C LEU A 280 23.13 30.55 16.30
N VAL A 281 23.19 31.75 16.91
CA VAL A 281 23.93 32.90 16.37
C VAL A 281 25.43 32.57 16.29
N THR A 282 26.01 31.96 17.33
CA THR A 282 27.43 31.51 17.30
C THR A 282 27.69 30.51 16.19
N ALA A 283 26.81 29.55 16.00
CA ALA A 283 26.91 28.57 14.90
C ALA A 283 26.80 29.29 13.52
N ALA A 284 25.95 30.27 13.40
CA ALA A 284 25.81 31.08 12.17
C ALA A 284 27.06 31.93 11.88
N GLN A 285 27.68 32.50 12.92
CA GLN A 285 28.92 33.31 12.79
C GLN A 285 30.09 32.47 12.31
N SER A 286 30.17 31.21 12.75
CA SER A 286 31.24 30.28 12.38
C SER A 286 30.89 29.37 11.19
N SER A 287 29.80 29.67 10.49
CA SER A 287 29.33 28.77 9.42
C SER A 287 30.29 28.73 8.23
N ILE A 288 30.58 27.48 7.80
CA ILE A 288 31.36 27.17 6.58
C ILE A 288 30.44 27.01 5.35
N GLY A 289 29.13 27.25 5.49
CA GLY A 289 28.18 27.13 4.41
C GLY A 289 28.53 28.01 3.21
N SER A 290 28.07 27.60 2.03
CA SER A 290 28.28 28.32 0.77
C SER A 290 27.70 29.72 0.87
N LYS A 291 28.48 30.72 0.42
CA LYS A 291 28.09 32.13 0.34
C LYS A 291 27.70 32.53 -1.09
N ARG A 292 27.54 31.57 -1.98
CA ARG A 292 27.19 31.79 -3.39
C ARG A 292 25.67 31.69 -3.57
N ALA A 293 25.14 32.53 -4.46
CA ALA A 293 23.74 32.48 -4.90
C ALA A 293 22.71 32.71 -3.77
N ASP A 294 22.94 33.67 -2.90
CA ASP A 294 22.13 33.96 -1.72
C ASP A 294 20.62 34.08 -2.01
N GLN A 295 20.23 34.78 -3.06
CA GLN A 295 18.82 34.96 -3.41
C GLN A 295 18.15 33.64 -3.80
N ALA A 296 18.82 32.86 -4.65
CA ALA A 296 18.32 31.54 -5.05
C ALA A 296 18.27 30.56 -3.89
N ALA A 297 19.29 30.57 -3.01
CA ALA A 297 19.32 29.72 -1.82
C ALA A 297 18.20 30.05 -0.83
N ARG A 298 17.83 31.34 -0.67
CA ARG A 298 16.69 31.75 0.15
C ARG A 298 15.38 31.25 -0.44
N MET A 299 15.18 31.48 -1.74
CA MET A 299 13.98 31.07 -2.44
C MET A 299 13.81 29.53 -2.38
N ASP A 300 14.90 28.79 -2.63
CA ASP A 300 14.92 27.34 -2.55
C ASP A 300 14.51 26.85 -1.15
N LEU A 301 15.09 27.40 -0.07
CA LEU A 301 14.70 27.01 1.27
C LEU A 301 13.22 27.32 1.56
N TRP A 302 12.74 28.51 1.21
CA TRP A 302 11.35 28.87 1.47
C TRP A 302 10.39 27.93 0.73
N GLN A 303 10.66 27.59 -0.52
CA GLN A 303 9.87 26.63 -1.28
C GLN A 303 9.90 25.24 -0.64
N LEU A 304 11.07 24.76 -0.19
CA LEU A 304 11.19 23.51 0.53
C LEU A 304 10.41 23.48 1.85
N LEU A 305 10.41 24.58 2.57
CA LEU A 305 9.64 24.73 3.81
C LEU A 305 8.12 24.77 3.54
N ASP A 306 7.69 25.41 2.45
CA ASP A 306 6.28 25.47 2.04
C ASP A 306 5.79 24.07 1.60
N GLU A 307 6.61 23.36 0.85
CA GLU A 307 6.35 21.96 0.47
C GLU A 307 6.23 21.06 1.70
N TYR A 308 7.14 21.18 2.65
CA TYR A 308 7.10 20.44 3.91
C TYR A 308 5.79 20.70 4.69
N ASP A 309 5.44 21.99 4.89
CA ASP A 309 4.22 22.37 5.62
C ASP A 309 2.96 21.83 4.92
N LEU A 310 2.93 21.86 3.57
CA LEU A 310 1.83 21.29 2.78
C LEU A 310 1.69 19.79 3.00
N VAL A 311 2.81 19.05 2.92
CA VAL A 311 2.81 17.60 3.09
C VAL A 311 2.45 17.21 4.54
N GLU A 312 2.93 17.95 5.55
CA GLU A 312 2.50 17.73 6.95
C GLU A 312 0.99 17.95 7.14
N LYS A 313 0.45 19.00 6.54
CA LYS A 313 -0.99 19.27 6.57
C LYS A 313 -1.77 18.12 5.92
N GLN A 314 -1.36 17.68 4.74
CA GLN A 314 -1.99 16.55 4.05
C GLN A 314 -1.92 15.26 4.89
N LEU A 315 -0.79 15.03 5.56
CA LEU A 315 -0.63 13.87 6.45
C LEU A 315 -1.59 13.92 7.63
N GLN A 316 -1.79 15.11 8.21
CA GLN A 316 -2.76 15.29 9.30
C GLN A 316 -4.19 15.04 8.80
N GLU A 317 -4.58 15.63 7.69
CA GLU A 317 -5.92 15.46 7.09
C GLU A 317 -6.24 13.98 6.80
N ILE A 318 -5.29 13.25 6.23
CA ILE A 318 -5.50 11.82 5.95
C ILE A 318 -5.50 10.97 7.23
N ASN A 319 -4.71 11.32 8.25
CA ASN A 319 -4.73 10.63 9.53
C ASN A 319 -6.08 10.84 10.25
N ASP A 320 -6.65 12.03 10.19
CA ASP A 320 -7.95 12.35 10.77
C ASP A 320 -9.06 11.53 10.07
N LEU A 321 -9.05 11.48 8.73
CA LEU A 321 -9.96 10.61 7.97
C LEU A 321 -9.83 9.13 8.37
N LEU A 322 -8.61 8.62 8.50
CA LEU A 322 -8.39 7.23 8.89
C LEU A 322 -8.90 6.95 10.32
N LEU A 323 -8.75 7.89 11.24
CA LEU A 323 -9.30 7.79 12.60
C LEU A 323 -10.82 7.70 12.59
N ASP A 324 -11.48 8.56 11.81
CA ASP A 324 -12.94 8.56 11.68
C ASP A 324 -13.46 7.25 11.07
N LEU A 325 -12.78 6.73 10.05
CA LEU A 325 -13.11 5.42 9.48
C LEU A 325 -12.95 4.29 10.49
N LEU A 326 -11.84 4.26 11.24
CA LEU A 326 -11.59 3.24 12.27
C LEU A 326 -12.59 3.32 13.41
N ALA A 327 -13.07 4.51 13.77
CA ALA A 327 -14.09 4.69 14.81
C ALA A 327 -15.40 3.94 14.48
N SER A 328 -15.70 3.77 13.20
CA SER A 328 -16.89 3.08 12.69
C SER A 328 -16.72 1.55 12.59
N ILE A 329 -15.53 1.01 12.86
CA ILE A 329 -15.21 -0.42 12.77
C ILE A 329 -15.07 -1.00 14.18
N PRO A 330 -16.01 -1.83 14.68
CA PRO A 330 -15.97 -2.36 16.07
C PRO A 330 -14.67 -3.14 16.37
N ASP A 331 -14.18 -3.92 15.43
CA ASP A 331 -12.97 -4.72 15.61
C ASP A 331 -11.70 -3.85 15.66
N ALA A 332 -11.71 -2.68 15.03
CA ALA A 332 -10.61 -1.71 15.13
C ALA A 332 -10.44 -1.18 16.54
N GLN A 333 -11.54 -0.94 17.27
CA GLN A 333 -11.49 -0.48 18.65
C GLN A 333 -10.84 -1.52 19.58
N ARG A 334 -11.11 -2.80 19.36
CA ARG A 334 -10.47 -3.90 20.10
C ARG A 334 -8.98 -3.98 19.81
N MET A 335 -8.57 -3.79 18.55
CA MET A 335 -7.16 -3.77 18.15
C MET A 335 -6.41 -2.58 18.74
N LEU A 336 -7.02 -1.40 18.76
CA LEU A 336 -6.44 -0.18 19.35
C LEU A 336 -6.27 -0.28 20.87
N ALA A 337 -7.04 -1.14 21.55
CA ALA A 337 -6.88 -1.40 22.97
C ALA A 337 -5.64 -2.23 23.32
N ILE A 338 -4.99 -2.85 22.33
CA ILE A 338 -3.77 -3.64 22.54
C ILE A 338 -2.58 -2.69 22.74
N GLN A 339 -1.86 -2.89 23.84
CA GLN A 339 -0.71 -2.05 24.17
C GLN A 339 0.38 -2.14 23.06
N GLY A 340 0.79 -0.98 22.54
CA GLY A 340 1.79 -0.86 21.48
C GLY A 340 1.23 -0.92 20.05
N VAL A 341 -0.07 -1.15 19.90
CA VAL A 341 -0.75 -1.10 18.60
C VAL A 341 -1.35 0.28 18.40
N GLY A 342 -0.84 1.03 17.44
CA GLY A 342 -1.31 2.37 17.12
C GLY A 342 -2.25 2.40 15.92
N MET A 343 -2.88 3.56 15.70
CA MET A 343 -3.82 3.83 14.60
C MET A 343 -3.27 3.38 13.23
N VAL A 344 -2.04 3.72 12.93
CA VAL A 344 -1.39 3.41 11.63
C VAL A 344 -1.30 1.89 11.40
N THR A 345 -0.98 1.13 12.46
CA THR A 345 -0.89 -0.34 12.39
C THR A 345 -2.25 -0.95 12.14
N VAL A 346 -3.28 -0.49 12.87
CA VAL A 346 -4.66 -1.00 12.72
C VAL A 346 -5.23 -0.62 11.35
N ALA A 347 -5.03 0.63 10.92
CA ALA A 347 -5.48 1.09 9.61
C ALA A 347 -4.83 0.29 8.48
N GLY A 348 -3.51 0.09 8.53
CA GLY A 348 -2.78 -0.68 7.52
C GLY A 348 -3.21 -2.15 7.49
N PHE A 349 -3.35 -2.77 8.66
CA PHE A 349 -3.82 -4.15 8.75
C PHE A 349 -5.23 -4.31 8.15
N LEU A 350 -6.20 -3.49 8.55
CA LEU A 350 -7.57 -3.56 8.05
C LEU A 350 -7.69 -3.10 6.58
N ALA A 351 -6.84 -2.19 6.12
CA ALA A 351 -6.78 -1.80 4.71
C ALA A 351 -6.39 -2.98 3.81
N GLU A 352 -5.47 -3.83 4.25
CA GLU A 352 -5.03 -5.00 3.50
C GLU A 352 -5.95 -6.21 3.69
N THR A 353 -6.34 -6.51 4.93
CA THR A 353 -7.14 -7.69 5.24
C THR A 353 -8.64 -7.48 5.00
N GLY A 354 -9.14 -6.25 5.10
CA GLY A 354 -10.58 -5.96 5.08
C GLY A 354 -11.29 -6.46 6.33
N ASP A 355 -12.53 -6.94 6.17
CA ASP A 355 -13.29 -7.52 7.27
C ASP A 355 -12.63 -8.80 7.77
N VAL A 356 -12.12 -8.76 8.99
CA VAL A 356 -11.42 -9.91 9.61
C VAL A 356 -12.33 -11.12 9.82
N ARG A 357 -13.64 -10.93 9.91
CA ARG A 357 -14.63 -12.01 10.08
C ARG A 357 -14.72 -12.95 8.87
N ARG A 358 -14.16 -12.55 7.73
CA ARG A 358 -14.08 -13.41 6.52
C ARG A 358 -13.09 -14.57 6.67
N PHE A 359 -12.29 -14.62 7.73
CA PHE A 359 -11.31 -15.68 7.98
C PHE A 359 -11.77 -16.72 9.00
N THR A 360 -12.97 -16.57 9.54
CA THR A 360 -13.60 -17.51 10.48
C THR A 360 -14.36 -18.64 9.78
#